data_a534ab1c17cc01203ae94c40361f0cfa
#
_entry.id   a534ab1c17cc01203ae94c40361f0cfa
#
_cell.length_a   1.000
_cell.length_b   1.000
_cell.length_c   1.000
_cell.angle_alpha   90.00
_cell.angle_beta   90.00
_cell.angle_gamma   90.00
#
_symmetry.space_group_name_H-M   'P 1'
#
loop_
_entity.id
_entity.type
_entity.pdbx_description
1 polymer ?
#
loop_
_entity_poly.entity_id
_entity_poly.type
_entity_poly.pdbx_seq_one_letter_code
_entity_poly.pdbx_strand_id
1 'polypeptide(L)'
;MKNQNDDEIKEELSKKKRDFSNAQQMYENARSTFNRLEGKLDSAKNDFYKARNDYDNLGEIQDETISELDKLNLSYSHKIRNTMEKLNILAHDSTYEKIEEKANEYYHEMTKNNPAIIGDIKIDLQNSELYTIDENGNKIRNMNTANVIIIRIAVLAGIMAIASEQFDIVYPFVTDNPVNSLDGDNAVSTLNTIINSFEQSIIILPDEKTKDSKSDDKIRELIKSNPDIELAYELKVNEAANIMEQHTTINVIKE
;
A
#
# COMPACT_ATOMS: atom_id res chain seq x y z
N MET A 1 39.18 -16.57 27.77
CA MET A 1 37.98 -16.83 26.94
C MET A 1 36.66 -16.22 27.47
N LYS A 2 36.44 -16.06 28.79
CA LYS A 2 35.18 -15.42 29.30
C LYS A 2 35.13 -13.89 29.10
N ASN A 3 36.22 -13.18 29.09
CA ASN A 3 36.23 -11.70 29.00
C ASN A 3 36.02 -11.14 27.58
N GLN A 4 36.36 -11.86 26.52
CA GLN A 4 36.16 -11.38 25.14
C GLN A 4 34.67 -11.36 24.74
N ASN A 5 33.90 -12.35 25.16
CA ASN A 5 32.48 -12.43 24.83
C ASN A 5 31.66 -11.34 25.54
N ASP A 6 32.07 -10.93 26.75
CA ASP A 6 31.39 -9.85 27.50
C ASP A 6 31.65 -8.45 26.89
N ASP A 7 32.79 -8.24 26.29
CA ASP A 7 33.11 -6.96 25.64
C ASP A 7 32.43 -6.84 24.28
N GLU A 8 32.34 -7.89 23.49
CA GLU A 8 31.58 -7.92 22.23
C GLU A 8 30.07 -7.68 22.48
N ILE A 9 29.51 -8.30 23.51
CA ILE A 9 28.09 -8.10 23.90
C ILE A 9 27.84 -6.63 24.33
N LYS A 10 28.78 -6.03 25.08
CA LYS A 10 28.66 -4.63 25.48
C LYS A 10 28.77 -3.67 24.29
N GLU A 11 29.62 -3.95 23.33
CA GLU A 11 29.76 -3.15 22.13
C GLU A 11 28.49 -3.22 21.24
N GLU A 12 27.96 -4.43 21.04
CA GLU A 12 26.69 -4.63 20.31
C GLU A 12 25.52 -3.95 21.01
N LEU A 13 25.44 -4.05 22.34
CA LEU A 13 24.40 -3.37 23.12
C LEU A 13 24.51 -1.84 23.00
N SER A 14 25.74 -1.31 23.02
CA SER A 14 25.98 0.13 22.86
C SER A 14 25.58 0.62 21.47
N LYS A 15 25.85 -0.19 20.42
CA LYS A 15 25.43 0.09 19.04
C LYS A 15 23.91 0.10 18.93
N LYS A 16 23.23 -0.93 19.43
CA LYS A 16 21.77 -1.02 19.40
C LYS A 16 21.11 0.13 20.17
N LYS A 17 21.67 0.56 21.31
CA LYS A 17 21.19 1.73 22.05
C LYS A 17 21.32 3.01 21.22
N ARG A 18 22.42 3.18 20.47
CA ARG A 18 22.63 4.34 19.59
C ARG A 18 21.63 4.33 18.44
N ASP A 19 21.45 3.17 17.80
CA ASP A 19 20.51 3.01 16.68
C ASP A 19 19.06 3.28 17.13
N PHE A 20 18.69 2.79 18.31
CA PHE A 20 17.39 3.09 18.91
C PHE A 20 17.21 4.59 19.20
N SER A 21 18.21 5.24 19.77
CA SER A 21 18.16 6.69 20.03
C SER A 21 18.05 7.51 18.75
N ASN A 22 18.79 7.12 17.69
CA ASN A 22 18.70 7.76 16.39
C ASN A 22 17.31 7.57 15.75
N ALA A 23 16.77 6.36 15.82
CA ALA A 23 15.43 6.06 15.31
C ALA A 23 14.35 6.85 16.07
N GLN A 24 14.46 6.96 17.38
CA GLN A 24 13.58 7.77 18.21
C GLN A 24 13.63 9.25 17.82
N GLN A 25 14.84 9.79 17.62
CA GLN A 25 15.01 11.18 17.18
C GLN A 25 14.44 11.42 15.78
N MET A 26 14.63 10.49 14.86
CA MET A 26 14.01 10.55 13.52
C MET A 26 12.49 10.52 13.59
N TYR A 27 11.92 9.68 14.43
CA TYR A 27 10.48 9.62 14.66
C TYR A 27 9.93 10.94 15.21
N GLU A 28 10.57 11.52 16.22
CA GLU A 28 10.16 12.80 16.81
C GLU A 28 10.24 13.94 15.79
N ASN A 29 11.29 13.98 14.95
CA ASN A 29 11.43 14.96 13.89
C ASN A 29 10.35 14.79 12.81
N ALA A 30 10.06 13.56 12.40
CA ALA A 30 9.00 13.26 11.44
C ALA A 30 7.63 13.65 11.98
N ARG A 31 7.33 13.34 13.25
CA ARG A 31 6.11 13.73 13.94
C ARG A 31 5.95 15.25 14.04
N SER A 32 7.02 15.95 14.39
CA SER A 32 7.02 17.43 14.44
C SER A 32 6.77 18.03 13.06
N THR A 33 7.38 17.46 12.02
CA THR A 33 7.18 17.89 10.64
C THR A 33 5.74 17.64 10.18
N PHE A 34 5.17 16.50 10.52
CA PHE A 34 3.77 16.16 10.24
C PHE A 34 2.82 17.17 10.88
N ASN A 35 2.94 17.41 12.18
CA ASN A 35 2.11 18.38 12.90
C ASN A 35 2.22 19.79 12.31
N ARG A 36 3.43 20.20 11.89
CA ARG A 36 3.65 21.49 11.21
C ARG A 36 2.96 21.57 9.85
N LEU A 37 3.00 20.48 9.08
CA LEU A 37 2.33 20.41 7.77
C LEU A 37 0.81 20.40 7.91
N GLU A 38 0.29 19.69 8.91
CA GLU A 38 -1.13 19.68 9.26
C GLU A 38 -1.62 21.09 9.63
N GLY A 39 -0.89 21.80 10.51
CA GLY A 39 -1.23 23.19 10.83
C GLY A 39 -1.17 24.13 9.61
N LYS A 40 -0.23 23.93 8.68
CA LYS A 40 -0.19 24.70 7.43
C LYS A 40 -1.38 24.39 6.53
N LEU A 41 -1.79 23.12 6.44
CA LEU A 41 -2.95 22.71 5.67
C LEU A 41 -4.23 23.35 6.21
N ASP A 42 -4.41 23.34 7.53
CA ASP A 42 -5.58 23.96 8.17
C ASP A 42 -5.60 25.47 7.99
N SER A 43 -4.43 26.13 8.09
CA SER A 43 -4.33 27.55 7.77
C SER A 43 -4.71 27.84 6.32
N ALA A 44 -4.16 27.08 5.39
CA ALA A 44 -4.47 27.25 3.95
C ALA A 44 -5.95 27.00 3.65
N LYS A 45 -6.60 26.01 4.30
CA LYS A 45 -8.05 25.79 4.19
C LYS A 45 -8.84 27.00 4.70
N ASN A 46 -8.47 27.52 5.87
CA ASN A 46 -9.14 28.69 6.44
C ASN A 46 -8.99 29.93 5.57
N ASP A 47 -7.79 30.16 5.03
CA ASP A 47 -7.52 31.26 4.09
C ASP A 47 -8.33 31.12 2.81
N PHE A 48 -8.46 29.89 2.31
CA PHE A 48 -9.30 29.59 1.13
C PHE A 48 -10.79 29.88 1.40
N TYR A 49 -11.32 29.42 2.55
CA TYR A 49 -12.71 29.69 2.91
C TYR A 49 -12.97 31.16 3.14
N LYS A 50 -12.01 31.89 3.74
CA LYS A 50 -12.11 33.32 3.92
C LYS A 50 -12.11 34.05 2.57
N ALA A 51 -11.16 33.75 1.70
CA ALA A 51 -11.10 34.33 0.37
C ALA A 51 -12.36 34.00 -0.47
N ARG A 52 -12.93 32.82 -0.31
CA ARG A 52 -14.19 32.41 -0.93
C ARG A 52 -15.36 33.24 -0.43
N ASN A 53 -15.48 33.41 0.89
CA ASN A 53 -16.54 34.23 1.50
C ASN A 53 -16.38 35.71 1.10
N ASP A 54 -15.15 36.24 1.09
CA ASP A 54 -14.88 37.61 0.65
C ASP A 54 -15.26 37.81 -0.83
N TYR A 55 -14.99 36.82 -1.68
CA TYR A 55 -15.40 36.82 -3.10
C TYR A 55 -16.92 36.76 -3.27
N ASP A 56 -17.60 35.89 -2.52
CA ASP A 56 -19.06 35.77 -2.55
C ASP A 56 -19.73 37.06 -2.02
N ASN A 57 -19.18 37.69 -0.99
CA ASN A 57 -19.64 38.98 -0.46
C ASN A 57 -19.39 40.18 -1.44
N LEU A 58 -18.28 40.15 -2.21
CA LEU A 58 -18.03 41.18 -3.24
C LEU A 58 -19.08 41.12 -4.35
N GLY A 59 -19.63 39.95 -4.64
CA GLY A 59 -20.74 39.76 -5.56
C GLY A 59 -22.05 40.42 -5.10
N GLU A 60 -22.25 40.54 -3.78
CA GLU A 60 -23.45 41.15 -3.18
C GLU A 60 -23.37 42.70 -3.08
N ILE A 61 -22.15 43.26 -2.95
CA ILE A 61 -21.94 44.69 -2.68
C ILE A 61 -21.96 45.55 -3.97
N GLN A 62 -21.83 44.96 -5.17
CA GLN A 62 -21.66 45.73 -6.42
C GLN A 62 -22.91 45.77 -7.32
N ASP A 63 -24.11 45.73 -6.76
CA ASP A 63 -25.34 45.59 -7.53
C ASP A 63 -25.70 46.84 -8.41
N GLU A 64 -25.08 48.01 -8.16
CA GLU A 64 -25.40 49.24 -8.93
C GLU A 64 -24.46 49.52 -10.09
N THR A 65 -23.28 48.88 -10.19
CA THR A 65 -22.27 49.22 -11.21
C THR A 65 -21.93 48.08 -12.18
N ILE A 66 -22.41 46.86 -11.94
CA ILE A 66 -22.13 45.72 -12.81
C ILE A 66 -23.15 45.62 -13.93
N SER A 67 -22.70 45.54 -15.17
CA SER A 67 -23.59 45.38 -16.33
C SER A 67 -24.38 44.06 -16.24
N GLU A 68 -25.59 44.01 -16.82
CA GLU A 68 -26.38 42.78 -16.86
C GLU A 68 -25.60 41.60 -17.49
N LEU A 69 -24.71 41.90 -18.45
CA LEU A 69 -23.84 40.93 -19.07
C LEU A 69 -22.82 40.34 -18.07
N ASP A 70 -22.25 41.16 -17.21
CA ASP A 70 -21.31 40.72 -16.20
C ASP A 70 -21.97 39.89 -15.12
N LYS A 71 -23.22 40.25 -14.71
CA LYS A 71 -24.06 39.46 -13.81
C LYS A 71 -24.35 38.07 -14.39
N LEU A 72 -24.64 38.02 -15.70
CA LEU A 72 -24.90 36.77 -16.42
C LEU A 72 -23.64 35.91 -16.48
N ASN A 73 -22.48 36.51 -16.84
CA ASN A 73 -21.19 35.82 -16.91
C ASN A 73 -20.78 35.26 -15.54
N LEU A 74 -20.98 36.04 -14.47
CA LEU A 74 -20.72 35.60 -13.11
C LEU A 74 -21.61 34.40 -12.73
N SER A 75 -22.91 34.47 -13.04
CA SER A 75 -23.84 33.38 -12.82
C SER A 75 -23.45 32.07 -13.56
N TYR A 76 -23.03 32.18 -14.83
CA TYR A 76 -22.53 31.03 -15.59
C TYR A 76 -21.22 30.50 -15.01
N SER A 77 -20.29 31.35 -14.60
CA SER A 77 -19.04 30.94 -13.98
C SER A 77 -19.29 30.15 -12.68
N HIS A 78 -20.23 30.60 -11.83
CA HIS A 78 -20.64 29.88 -10.64
C HIS A 78 -21.27 28.53 -10.97
N LYS A 79 -22.14 28.45 -11.98
CA LYS A 79 -22.75 27.19 -12.42
C LYS A 79 -21.71 26.21 -12.93
N ILE A 80 -20.76 26.67 -13.75
CA ILE A 80 -19.65 25.86 -14.28
C ILE A 80 -18.81 25.33 -13.13
N ARG A 81 -18.39 26.19 -12.20
CA ARG A 81 -17.60 25.80 -11.03
C ARG A 81 -18.32 24.72 -10.22
N ASN A 82 -19.59 24.97 -9.84
CA ASN A 82 -20.36 24.03 -9.05
C ASN A 82 -20.57 22.68 -9.76
N THR A 83 -20.71 22.74 -11.10
CA THR A 83 -20.81 21.50 -11.91
C THR A 83 -19.49 20.76 -11.92
N MET A 84 -18.37 21.45 -12.08
CA MET A 84 -17.03 20.84 -12.04
C MET A 84 -16.70 20.25 -10.66
N GLU A 85 -17.06 20.95 -9.57
CA GLU A 85 -16.91 20.42 -8.20
C GLU A 85 -17.72 19.12 -8.02
N LYS A 86 -18.98 19.08 -8.48
CA LYS A 86 -19.80 17.87 -8.42
C LYS A 86 -19.24 16.74 -9.28
N LEU A 87 -18.79 17.04 -10.50
CA LEU A 87 -18.17 16.05 -11.37
C LEU A 87 -16.87 15.47 -10.75
N ASN A 88 -16.07 16.33 -10.11
CA ASN A 88 -14.85 15.88 -9.43
C ASN A 88 -15.16 14.93 -8.27
N ILE A 89 -16.18 15.24 -7.45
CA ILE A 89 -16.62 14.36 -6.36
C ILE A 89 -17.12 13.03 -6.92
N LEU A 90 -17.99 13.05 -7.93
CA LEU A 90 -18.54 11.83 -8.54
C LEU A 90 -17.45 10.98 -9.20
N ALA A 91 -16.48 11.59 -9.88
CA ALA A 91 -15.37 10.88 -10.50
C ALA A 91 -14.47 10.22 -9.43
N HIS A 92 -14.24 10.94 -8.33
CA HIS A 92 -13.47 10.45 -7.20
C HIS A 92 -14.15 9.25 -6.54
N ASP A 93 -15.42 9.38 -6.17
CA ASP A 93 -16.19 8.32 -5.54
C ASP A 93 -16.28 7.07 -6.45
N SER A 94 -16.57 7.27 -7.74
CA SER A 94 -16.59 6.17 -8.71
C SER A 94 -15.23 5.46 -8.88
N THR A 95 -14.14 6.19 -8.76
CA THR A 95 -12.79 5.58 -8.85
C THR A 95 -12.52 4.70 -7.63
N TYR A 96 -12.87 5.18 -6.44
CA TYR A 96 -12.69 4.38 -5.22
C TYR A 96 -13.60 3.16 -5.17
N GLU A 97 -14.84 3.26 -5.63
CA GLU A 97 -15.75 2.10 -5.77
C GLU A 97 -15.13 1.02 -6.66
N LYS A 98 -14.55 1.41 -7.79
CA LYS A 98 -13.85 0.47 -8.69
C LYS A 98 -12.60 -0.15 -8.05
N ILE A 99 -11.82 0.66 -7.31
CA ILE A 99 -10.65 0.14 -6.58
C ILE A 99 -11.11 -0.87 -5.50
N GLU A 100 -12.18 -0.57 -4.77
CA GLU A 100 -12.74 -1.46 -3.76
C GLU A 100 -13.24 -2.78 -4.39
N GLU A 101 -13.94 -2.71 -5.51
CA GLU A 101 -14.42 -3.88 -6.27
C GLU A 101 -13.23 -4.75 -6.71
N LYS A 102 -12.21 -4.15 -7.35
CA LYS A 102 -11.01 -4.86 -7.78
C LYS A 102 -10.21 -5.43 -6.62
N ALA A 103 -10.08 -4.68 -5.53
CA ALA A 103 -9.43 -5.16 -4.33
C ALA A 103 -10.13 -6.39 -3.74
N ASN A 104 -11.45 -6.42 -3.77
CA ASN A 104 -12.23 -7.57 -3.32
C ASN A 104 -12.06 -8.78 -4.24
N GLU A 105 -12.04 -8.60 -5.56
CA GLU A 105 -11.73 -9.69 -6.51
C GLU A 105 -10.39 -10.35 -6.15
N TYR A 106 -9.33 -9.56 -5.97
CA TYR A 106 -8.00 -10.08 -5.60
C TYR A 106 -7.98 -10.68 -4.20
N TYR A 107 -8.66 -10.07 -3.25
CA TYR A 107 -8.73 -10.57 -1.88
C TYR A 107 -9.37 -11.96 -1.81
N HIS A 108 -10.49 -12.16 -2.50
CA HIS A 108 -11.18 -13.44 -2.55
C HIS A 108 -10.33 -14.51 -3.26
N GLU A 109 -9.61 -14.14 -4.33
CA GLU A 109 -8.71 -15.07 -5.01
C GLU A 109 -7.54 -15.50 -4.13
N MET A 110 -6.92 -14.57 -3.40
CA MET A 110 -5.84 -14.86 -2.46
C MET A 110 -6.29 -15.71 -1.26
N THR A 111 -7.56 -15.61 -0.87
CA THR A 111 -8.10 -16.27 0.34
C THR A 111 -8.99 -17.46 0.05
N LYS A 112 -9.20 -17.82 -1.21
CA LYS A 112 -10.14 -18.90 -1.64
C LYS A 112 -9.91 -20.25 -0.97
N ASN A 113 -8.67 -20.54 -0.56
CA ASN A 113 -8.31 -21.79 0.10
C ASN A 113 -8.37 -21.70 1.63
N ASN A 114 -8.78 -20.56 2.19
CA ASN A 114 -8.87 -20.35 3.63
C ASN A 114 -10.28 -19.94 4.05
N PRO A 115 -11.13 -20.89 4.41
CA PRO A 115 -12.52 -20.62 4.81
C PRO A 115 -12.66 -19.83 6.11
N ALA A 116 -11.56 -19.65 6.85
CA ALA A 116 -11.54 -18.80 8.05
C ALA A 116 -11.43 -17.31 7.74
N ILE A 117 -11.09 -16.95 6.49
CA ILE A 117 -11.01 -15.56 6.02
C ILE A 117 -12.30 -15.27 5.26
N ILE A 118 -13.22 -14.59 5.92
CA ILE A 118 -14.53 -14.24 5.39
C ILE A 118 -14.67 -12.72 5.38
N GLY A 119 -15.35 -12.20 4.35
CA GLY A 119 -15.73 -10.80 4.32
C GLY A 119 -15.18 -10.03 3.13
N ASP A 120 -15.62 -8.78 3.02
CA ASP A 120 -15.24 -7.85 1.97
C ASP A 120 -14.42 -6.69 2.52
N ILE A 121 -13.48 -6.22 1.72
CA ILE A 121 -12.71 -5.01 1.99
C ILE A 121 -13.62 -3.80 1.80
N LYS A 122 -13.51 -2.85 2.72
CA LYS A 122 -14.13 -1.53 2.64
C LYS A 122 -13.10 -0.42 2.79
N ILE A 123 -13.21 0.58 1.94
CA ILE A 123 -12.35 1.77 1.94
C ILE A 123 -13.19 2.95 2.43
N ASP A 124 -12.94 3.40 3.66
CA ASP A 124 -13.58 4.59 4.23
C ASP A 124 -12.72 5.83 3.98
N LEU A 125 -13.11 6.61 2.99
CA LEU A 125 -12.39 7.82 2.60
C LEU A 125 -12.50 8.94 3.63
N GLN A 126 -13.63 9.00 4.36
CA GLN A 126 -13.87 10.06 5.34
C GLN A 126 -12.95 9.90 6.54
N ASN A 127 -12.75 8.67 6.99
CA ASN A 127 -11.91 8.34 8.13
C ASN A 127 -10.50 7.88 7.73
N SER A 128 -10.23 7.80 6.41
CA SER A 128 -8.96 7.24 5.87
C SER A 128 -8.66 5.85 6.44
N GLU A 129 -9.70 5.02 6.54
CA GLU A 129 -9.62 3.71 7.17
C GLU A 129 -9.86 2.60 6.14
N LEU A 130 -9.07 1.53 6.28
CA LEU A 130 -9.22 0.30 5.51
C LEU A 130 -9.61 -0.81 6.48
N TYR A 131 -10.74 -1.47 6.24
CA TYR A 131 -11.25 -2.54 7.08
C TYR A 131 -12.00 -3.60 6.27
N THR A 132 -12.34 -4.71 6.91
CA THR A 132 -13.22 -5.74 6.32
C THR A 132 -14.55 -5.81 7.05
N ILE A 133 -15.59 -6.19 6.31
CA ILE A 133 -16.92 -6.41 6.82
C ILE A 133 -17.33 -7.88 6.64
N ASP A 134 -18.16 -8.38 7.53
CA ASP A 134 -18.79 -9.70 7.40
C ASP A 134 -20.02 -9.67 6.45
N GLU A 135 -20.64 -10.83 6.23
CA GLU A 135 -21.83 -10.96 5.41
C GLU A 135 -23.03 -10.12 5.90
N ASN A 136 -23.02 -9.71 7.17
CA ASN A 136 -24.05 -8.86 7.76
C ASN A 136 -23.68 -7.36 7.72
N GLY A 137 -22.55 -7.01 7.13
CA GLY A 137 -22.04 -5.64 7.05
C GLY A 137 -21.35 -5.13 8.32
N ASN A 138 -21.06 -6.01 9.30
CA ASN A 138 -20.39 -5.60 10.52
C ASN A 138 -18.87 -5.60 10.31
N LYS A 139 -18.21 -4.56 10.84
CA LYS A 139 -16.75 -4.46 10.79
C LYS A 139 -16.09 -5.61 11.55
N ILE A 140 -15.23 -6.36 10.86
CA ILE A 140 -14.45 -7.43 11.46
C ILE A 140 -13.32 -6.80 12.29
N ARG A 141 -13.32 -7.11 13.58
CA ARG A 141 -12.29 -6.66 14.53
C ARG A 141 -11.28 -7.78 14.77
N ASN A 142 -10.07 -7.42 15.13
CA ASN A 142 -9.01 -8.38 15.50
C ASN A 142 -8.54 -9.30 14.37
N MET A 143 -8.31 -8.75 13.20
CA MET A 143 -7.66 -9.47 12.11
C MET A 143 -6.23 -9.88 12.50
N ASN A 144 -5.83 -11.09 12.10
CA ASN A 144 -4.45 -11.54 12.26
C ASN A 144 -3.52 -10.82 11.27
N THR A 145 -2.22 -10.88 11.51
CA THR A 145 -1.20 -10.21 10.68
C THR A 145 -1.26 -10.68 9.22
N ALA A 146 -1.52 -11.96 8.97
CA ALA A 146 -1.64 -12.53 7.63
C ALA A 146 -2.77 -11.86 6.84
N ASN A 147 -3.96 -11.74 7.43
CA ASN A 147 -5.10 -11.08 6.78
C ASN A 147 -4.81 -9.61 6.46
N VAL A 148 -4.15 -8.89 7.36
CA VAL A 148 -3.77 -7.49 7.14
C VAL A 148 -2.82 -7.36 5.94
N ILE A 149 -1.87 -8.28 5.78
CA ILE A 149 -0.95 -8.31 4.65
C ILE A 149 -1.72 -8.57 3.34
N ILE A 150 -2.58 -9.59 3.31
CA ILE A 150 -3.38 -9.93 2.12
C ILE A 150 -4.26 -8.74 1.71
N ILE A 151 -4.96 -8.09 2.64
CA ILE A 151 -5.79 -6.91 2.37
C ILE A 151 -4.96 -5.78 1.74
N ARG A 152 -3.77 -5.50 2.28
CA ARG A 152 -2.90 -4.45 1.73
C ARG A 152 -2.43 -4.77 0.31
N ILE A 153 -2.06 -6.02 0.04
CA ILE A 153 -1.66 -6.45 -1.30
C ILE A 153 -2.86 -6.36 -2.25
N ALA A 154 -4.04 -6.81 -1.84
CA ALA A 154 -5.25 -6.76 -2.65
C ALA A 154 -5.65 -5.32 -3.01
N VAL A 155 -5.60 -4.40 -2.05
CA VAL A 155 -5.89 -2.97 -2.31
C VAL A 155 -4.85 -2.36 -3.23
N LEU A 156 -3.55 -2.64 -3.03
CA LEU A 156 -2.51 -2.16 -3.91
C LEU A 156 -2.69 -2.69 -5.33
N ALA A 157 -3.01 -3.98 -5.47
CA ALA A 157 -3.32 -4.59 -6.76
C ALA A 157 -4.54 -3.92 -7.42
N GLY A 158 -5.60 -3.66 -6.66
CA GLY A 158 -6.79 -2.94 -7.15
C GLY A 158 -6.46 -1.53 -7.63
N ILE A 159 -5.66 -0.78 -6.89
CA ILE A 159 -5.21 0.56 -7.30
C ILE A 159 -4.43 0.49 -8.61
N MET A 160 -3.48 -0.45 -8.71
CA MET A 160 -2.63 -0.58 -9.91
C MET A 160 -3.45 -1.02 -11.12
N ALA A 161 -4.42 -1.93 -10.96
CA ALA A 161 -5.31 -2.37 -12.02
C ALA A 161 -6.14 -1.20 -12.58
N ILE A 162 -6.79 -0.43 -11.71
CA ILE A 162 -7.59 0.73 -12.13
C ILE A 162 -6.71 1.83 -12.74
N ALA A 163 -5.52 2.07 -12.19
CA ALA A 163 -4.58 3.04 -12.77
C ALA A 163 -4.10 2.59 -14.16
N SER A 164 -3.81 1.30 -14.34
CA SER A 164 -3.44 0.73 -15.65
C SER A 164 -4.56 0.89 -16.68
N GLU A 165 -5.79 0.58 -16.31
CA GLU A 165 -6.96 0.76 -17.18
C GLU A 165 -7.20 2.23 -17.56
N GLN A 166 -7.02 3.17 -16.62
CA GLN A 166 -7.29 4.58 -16.86
C GLN A 166 -6.22 5.28 -17.69
N PHE A 167 -4.96 4.89 -17.51
CA PHE A 167 -3.82 5.59 -18.13
C PHE A 167 -3.17 4.83 -19.26
N ASP A 168 -3.61 3.60 -19.55
CA ASP A 168 -2.98 2.69 -20.54
C ASP A 168 -1.48 2.53 -20.27
N ILE A 169 -1.13 2.37 -18.99
CA ILE A 169 0.26 2.24 -18.52
C ILE A 169 0.39 0.93 -17.74
N VAL A 170 1.37 0.13 -18.12
CA VAL A 170 1.73 -1.07 -17.35
C VAL A 170 2.63 -0.68 -16.18
N TYR A 171 2.18 -0.99 -14.98
CA TYR A 171 2.96 -0.80 -13.77
C TYR A 171 3.61 -2.11 -13.33
N PRO A 172 4.95 -2.21 -13.25
CA PRO A 172 5.59 -3.38 -12.71
C PRO A 172 5.31 -3.50 -11.22
N PHE A 173 4.92 -4.70 -10.78
CA PHE A 173 4.74 -4.99 -9.36
C PHE A 173 6.05 -5.53 -8.79
N VAL A 174 6.68 -4.76 -7.90
CA VAL A 174 7.92 -5.15 -7.23
C VAL A 174 7.65 -5.31 -5.74
N THR A 175 7.91 -6.48 -5.20
CA THR A 175 7.65 -6.76 -3.79
C THR A 175 8.75 -7.61 -3.16
N ASP A 176 9.05 -7.29 -1.91
CA ASP A 176 9.97 -8.06 -1.06
C ASP A 176 9.16 -8.79 0.00
N ASN A 177 9.27 -10.11 -0.01
CA ASN A 177 8.66 -11.02 0.95
C ASN A 177 7.14 -10.83 1.18
N PRO A 178 6.32 -10.84 0.11
CA PRO A 178 4.88 -10.59 0.22
C PRO A 178 4.13 -11.68 0.99
N VAL A 179 4.76 -12.83 1.19
CA VAL A 179 4.15 -14.01 1.84
C VAL A 179 4.66 -14.24 3.26
N ASN A 180 5.42 -13.30 3.81
CA ASN A 180 5.86 -13.37 5.20
C ASN A 180 4.64 -13.46 6.12
N SER A 181 4.64 -14.43 7.02
CA SER A 181 3.53 -14.70 7.96
C SER A 181 2.27 -15.34 7.34
N LEU A 182 2.32 -15.76 6.07
CA LEU A 182 1.27 -16.57 5.45
C LEU A 182 1.59 -18.05 5.62
N ASP A 183 0.54 -18.88 5.81
CA ASP A 183 0.69 -20.32 5.69
C ASP A 183 0.89 -20.74 4.22
N GLY A 184 1.32 -22.01 4.00
CA GLY A 184 1.72 -22.45 2.68
C GLY A 184 0.64 -22.33 1.60
N ASP A 185 -0.63 -22.52 1.93
CA ASP A 185 -1.73 -22.47 0.97
C ASP A 185 -2.08 -21.01 0.65
N ASN A 186 -2.14 -20.14 1.63
CA ASN A 186 -2.34 -18.71 1.44
C ASN A 186 -1.14 -18.06 0.72
N ALA A 187 0.08 -18.49 1.01
CA ALA A 187 1.27 -18.03 0.32
C ALA A 187 1.21 -18.35 -1.18
N VAL A 188 0.88 -19.59 -1.54
CA VAL A 188 0.73 -20.01 -2.94
C VAL A 188 -0.39 -19.27 -3.63
N SER A 189 -1.57 -19.13 -3.01
CA SER A 189 -2.69 -18.37 -3.59
C SER A 189 -2.34 -16.91 -3.80
N THR A 190 -1.68 -16.29 -2.83
CA THR A 190 -1.25 -14.88 -2.94
C THR A 190 -0.23 -14.69 -4.05
N LEU A 191 0.78 -15.56 -4.14
CA LEU A 191 1.79 -15.50 -5.21
C LEU A 191 1.16 -15.72 -6.59
N ASN A 192 0.29 -16.71 -6.73
CA ASN A 192 -0.44 -16.95 -7.98
C ASN A 192 -1.28 -15.74 -8.38
N THR A 193 -1.98 -15.13 -7.44
CA THR A 193 -2.78 -13.93 -7.73
C THR A 193 -1.89 -12.78 -8.21
N ILE A 194 -0.74 -12.54 -7.56
CA ILE A 194 0.22 -11.52 -7.99
C ILE A 194 0.71 -11.81 -9.40
N ILE A 195 1.17 -13.03 -9.67
CA ILE A 195 1.73 -13.44 -10.98
C ILE A 195 0.70 -13.24 -12.09
N ASN A 196 -0.55 -13.64 -11.84
CA ASN A 196 -1.61 -13.59 -12.85
C ASN A 196 -2.25 -12.20 -13.03
N SER A 197 -2.04 -11.29 -12.07
CA SER A 197 -2.71 -9.98 -12.06
C SER A 197 -1.90 -8.88 -12.69
N PHE A 198 -0.58 -9.06 -12.82
CA PHE A 198 0.31 -8.04 -13.34
C PHE A 198 1.06 -8.56 -14.56
N GLU A 199 1.17 -7.73 -15.61
CA GLU A 199 1.94 -8.08 -16.81
C GLU A 199 3.42 -8.27 -16.51
N GLN A 200 3.93 -7.60 -15.48
CA GLN A 200 5.29 -7.76 -15.01
C GLN A 200 5.34 -7.73 -13.47
N SER A 201 5.92 -8.75 -12.88
CA SER A 201 6.15 -8.79 -11.43
C SER A 201 7.57 -9.25 -11.09
N ILE A 202 8.17 -8.61 -10.09
CA ILE A 202 9.45 -9.01 -9.50
C ILE A 202 9.19 -9.31 -8.03
N ILE A 203 9.31 -10.58 -7.65
CA ILE A 203 9.01 -11.05 -6.31
C ILE A 203 10.30 -11.57 -5.68
N ILE A 204 10.70 -10.97 -4.58
CA ILE A 204 11.83 -11.44 -3.77
C ILE A 204 11.26 -12.26 -2.62
N LEU A 205 11.73 -13.47 -2.46
CA LEU A 205 11.33 -14.37 -1.37
C LEU A 205 12.57 -14.70 -0.51
N PRO A 206 12.44 -14.68 0.82
CA PRO A 206 13.52 -15.13 1.67
C PRO A 206 13.73 -16.64 1.52
N ASP A 207 14.96 -17.09 1.63
CA ASP A 207 15.26 -18.51 1.82
C ASP A 207 14.88 -18.88 3.28
N GLU A 208 13.60 -19.12 3.49
CA GLU A 208 13.13 -19.52 4.79
C GLU A 208 13.60 -20.96 5.07
N LYS A 209 14.73 -21.06 5.74
CA LYS A 209 15.09 -22.27 6.53
C LYS A 209 14.13 -22.39 7.73
N THR A 210 12.83 -22.16 7.52
CA THR A 210 11.86 -22.23 8.57
C THR A 210 11.41 -23.66 8.81
N LYS A 211 10.99 -23.90 10.00
CA LYS A 211 10.59 -25.19 10.56
C LYS A 211 9.42 -25.89 9.84
N ASP A 212 8.87 -25.28 8.81
CA ASP A 212 7.77 -25.81 8.01
C ASP A 212 8.21 -26.08 6.55
N SER A 213 8.91 -27.20 6.38
CA SER A 213 9.39 -27.69 5.08
C SER A 213 8.28 -27.82 4.01
N LYS A 214 7.01 -27.95 4.40
CA LYS A 214 5.89 -28.12 3.47
C LYS A 214 5.51 -26.85 2.75
N SER A 215 5.70 -25.68 3.35
CA SER A 215 5.42 -24.39 2.71
C SER A 215 6.41 -24.09 1.59
N ASP A 216 7.68 -24.35 1.85
CA ASP A 216 8.77 -24.19 0.86
C ASP A 216 8.59 -25.12 -0.34
N ASP A 217 8.20 -26.35 -0.13
CA ASP A 217 7.99 -27.32 -1.21
C ASP A 217 6.87 -26.87 -2.15
N LYS A 218 5.77 -26.33 -1.60
CA LYS A 218 4.65 -25.80 -2.42
C LYS A 218 5.03 -24.58 -3.23
N ILE A 219 5.81 -23.66 -2.66
CA ILE A 219 6.30 -22.48 -3.37
C ILE A 219 7.28 -22.90 -4.47
N ARG A 220 8.19 -23.83 -4.20
CA ARG A 220 9.12 -24.39 -5.21
C ARG A 220 8.38 -25.13 -6.32
N GLU A 221 7.33 -25.85 -6.01
CA GLU A 221 6.47 -26.50 -7.00
C GLU A 221 5.75 -25.46 -7.85
N LEU A 222 5.18 -24.41 -7.26
CA LEU A 222 4.59 -23.29 -7.96
C LEU A 222 5.58 -22.67 -8.95
N ILE A 223 6.79 -22.33 -8.50
CA ILE A 223 7.83 -21.72 -9.35
C ILE A 223 8.12 -22.61 -10.57
N LYS A 224 8.22 -23.92 -10.40
CA LYS A 224 8.53 -24.86 -11.49
C LYS A 224 7.37 -25.11 -12.43
N SER A 225 6.16 -25.16 -11.92
CA SER A 225 4.97 -25.59 -12.67
C SER A 225 4.19 -24.44 -13.31
N ASN A 226 4.25 -23.23 -12.77
CA ASN A 226 3.48 -22.10 -13.30
C ASN A 226 4.12 -21.57 -14.61
N PRO A 227 3.42 -21.61 -15.75
CA PRO A 227 3.97 -21.18 -17.04
C PRO A 227 4.21 -19.66 -17.12
N ASP A 228 3.52 -18.86 -16.29
CA ASP A 228 3.62 -17.40 -16.29
C ASP A 228 4.86 -16.89 -15.54
N ILE A 229 5.59 -17.77 -14.87
CA ILE A 229 6.92 -17.46 -14.32
C ILE A 229 7.97 -17.71 -15.39
N GLU A 230 8.52 -16.64 -15.96
CA GLU A 230 9.55 -16.73 -16.99
C GLU A 230 10.93 -17.06 -16.40
N LEU A 231 11.30 -16.39 -15.31
CA LEU A 231 12.63 -16.51 -14.72
C LEU A 231 12.54 -16.68 -13.20
N ALA A 232 13.34 -17.59 -12.67
CA ALA A 232 13.50 -17.75 -11.23
C ALA A 232 14.95 -18.04 -10.85
N TYR A 233 15.46 -17.31 -9.86
CA TYR A 233 16.83 -17.42 -9.37
C TYR A 233 16.85 -17.71 -7.87
N GLU A 234 17.79 -18.56 -7.47
CA GLU A 234 18.12 -18.80 -6.06
C GLU A 234 19.45 -18.14 -5.75
N LEU A 235 19.47 -17.30 -4.72
CA LEU A 235 20.68 -16.68 -4.21
C LEU A 235 21.22 -17.50 -3.04
N LYS A 236 22.40 -18.06 -3.17
CA LYS A 236 23.08 -18.81 -2.09
C LYS A 236 24.31 -18.08 -1.62
N VAL A 237 24.39 -17.83 -0.33
CA VAL A 237 25.61 -17.32 0.30
C VAL A 237 26.51 -18.50 0.65
N ASN A 238 27.72 -18.50 0.12
CA ASN A 238 28.73 -19.49 0.53
C ASN A 238 29.20 -19.17 1.94
N GLU A 239 29.01 -20.11 2.85
CA GLU A 239 29.52 -20.01 4.22
C GLU A 239 31.05 -20.15 4.21
N ALA A 240 31.74 -19.02 4.12
CA ALA A 240 33.18 -18.97 4.40
C ALA A 240 33.43 -18.65 5.87
N ALA A 241 34.54 -19.16 6.42
CA ALA A 241 34.94 -18.91 7.79
C ALA A 241 35.21 -17.41 8.07
N ASN A 242 35.46 -16.63 7.03
CA ASN A 242 35.71 -15.20 7.09
C ASN A 242 34.62 -14.46 6.29
N ILE A 243 33.97 -13.45 6.91
CA ILE A 243 32.94 -12.62 6.28
C ILE A 243 33.45 -11.93 4.99
N MET A 244 34.72 -11.59 4.93
CA MET A 244 35.34 -10.98 3.75
C MET A 244 35.48 -11.92 2.54
N GLU A 245 35.34 -13.22 2.75
CA GLU A 245 35.42 -14.26 1.72
C GLU A 245 34.03 -14.81 1.34
N GLN A 246 32.96 -14.33 2.01
CA GLN A 246 31.59 -14.69 1.66
C GLN A 246 31.22 -14.07 0.32
N HIS A 247 30.73 -14.89 -0.58
CA HIS A 247 30.21 -14.44 -1.87
C HIS A 247 28.86 -15.11 -2.15
N THR A 248 28.02 -14.41 -2.87
CA THR A 248 26.71 -14.92 -3.29
C THR A 248 26.83 -15.58 -4.65
N THR A 249 26.37 -16.81 -4.76
CA THR A 249 26.18 -17.50 -6.03
C THR A 249 24.73 -17.40 -6.48
N ILE A 250 24.53 -17.23 -7.78
CA ILE A 250 23.21 -17.18 -8.40
C ILE A 250 22.97 -18.50 -9.12
N ASN A 251 21.97 -19.24 -8.70
CA ASN A 251 21.53 -20.48 -9.35
C ASN A 251 20.22 -20.24 -10.09
N VAL A 252 20.15 -20.65 -11.33
CA VAL A 252 18.89 -20.60 -12.10
C VAL A 252 18.01 -21.77 -11.66
N ILE A 253 16.78 -21.46 -11.27
CA ILE A 253 15.75 -22.47 -10.92
C ILE A 253 14.85 -22.72 -12.13
N LYS A 254 14.56 -21.67 -12.90
CA LYS A 254 13.69 -21.71 -14.08
C LYS A 254 14.11 -20.65 -15.09
N GLU A 255 14.14 -21.04 -16.36
CA GLU A 255 14.30 -20.21 -17.57
C GLU A 255 13.17 -20.50 -18.55
#